data_070aaffecd318a2db839563af611b5d9
#
_entry.id   070aaffecd318a2db839563af611b5d9
#
_cell.length_a   1.000
_cell.length_b   1.000
_cell.length_c   1.000
_cell.angle_alpha   90.00
_cell.angle_beta   90.00
_cell.angle_gamma   90.00
#
_symmetry.space_group_name_H-M   'P 1'
#
loop_
_entity.id
_entity.type
_entity.pdbx_description
1 polymer ?
#
loop_
_entity_poly.entity_id
_entity_poly.type
_entity_poly.pdbx_seq_one_letter_code
_entity_poly.pdbx_strand_id
1 'polypeptide(L)'
;VRSEASAKRVMYSITDWIERKLGLKVNAEKTHITRPGKLKYLGFGFYKDPKAKEWKSRPHGESVAKFRRTLKKLTNRSQSMAFAERVQKLNRVIRGWINYFALGSMKTAMNDIDAHLRTRLRVIIWKQWKVPSKRQWGLQKLGIGEDLARVTAYCGNRYQWIVTKTCVVRAISKEKLSQAGLVSCYDYYMERHALKLC
;
A
#
# COMPACT_ATOMS: atom_id res chain seq x y z
N VAL A 1 11.33 12.66 -27.07
CA VAL A 1 11.55 12.52 -28.53
C VAL A 1 10.36 11.83 -29.18
N ARG A 2 10.06 12.17 -30.45
CA ARG A 2 8.83 11.69 -31.14
C ARG A 2 9.04 10.37 -31.91
N SER A 3 10.29 10.05 -32.26
CA SER A 3 10.61 8.84 -33.02
C SER A 3 11.77 8.06 -32.42
N GLU A 4 11.87 6.77 -32.74
CA GLU A 4 12.97 5.92 -32.32
C GLU A 4 14.31 6.38 -32.90
N ALA A 5 14.32 6.81 -34.15
CA ALA A 5 15.53 7.35 -34.79
C ALA A 5 16.03 8.61 -34.07
N SER A 6 15.12 9.51 -33.65
CA SER A 6 15.46 10.66 -32.83
C SER A 6 16.00 10.25 -31.45
N ALA A 7 15.43 9.23 -30.83
CA ALA A 7 15.87 8.73 -29.54
C ALA A 7 17.31 8.16 -29.62
N LYS A 8 17.62 7.39 -30.68
CA LYS A 8 18.97 6.86 -30.93
C LYS A 8 20.00 7.98 -31.12
N ARG A 9 19.68 9.01 -31.91
CA ARG A 9 20.55 10.17 -32.09
C ARG A 9 20.85 10.90 -30.77
N VAL A 10 19.79 11.15 -29.98
CA VAL A 10 19.93 11.83 -28.67
C VAL A 10 20.77 10.95 -27.71
N MET A 11 20.53 9.67 -27.66
CA MET A 11 21.30 8.74 -26.84
C MET A 11 22.80 8.77 -27.22
N TYR A 12 23.10 8.69 -28.52
CA TYR A 12 24.48 8.77 -29.02
C TYR A 12 25.13 10.11 -28.62
N SER A 13 24.47 11.23 -28.88
CA SER A 13 24.98 12.58 -28.53
C SER A 13 25.25 12.74 -27.02
N ILE A 14 24.35 12.23 -26.17
CA ILE A 14 24.54 12.27 -24.71
C ILE A 14 25.71 11.38 -24.29
N THR A 15 25.81 10.17 -24.83
CA THR A 15 26.91 9.24 -24.54
C THR A 15 28.24 9.86 -24.89
N ASP A 16 28.38 10.35 -26.11
CA ASP A 16 29.57 11.03 -26.59
C ASP A 16 29.97 12.22 -25.73
N TRP A 17 29.00 13.05 -25.34
CA TRP A 17 29.22 14.19 -24.45
C TRP A 17 29.73 13.75 -23.06
N ILE A 18 29.12 12.73 -22.45
CA ILE A 18 29.51 12.18 -21.14
C ILE A 18 30.95 11.66 -21.21
N GLU A 19 31.29 10.90 -22.26
CA GLU A 19 32.59 10.29 -22.39
C GLU A 19 33.69 11.32 -22.67
N ARG A 20 33.44 12.29 -23.56
CA ARG A 20 34.43 13.32 -23.91
C ARG A 20 34.56 14.42 -22.84
N LYS A 21 33.44 14.89 -22.25
CA LYS A 21 33.49 16.03 -21.35
C LYS A 21 33.71 15.64 -19.89
N LEU A 22 33.16 14.48 -19.45
CA LEU A 22 33.26 14.05 -18.06
C LEU A 22 34.29 12.92 -17.86
N GLY A 23 34.84 12.35 -18.93
CA GLY A 23 35.78 11.21 -18.86
C GLY A 23 35.15 9.93 -18.28
N LEU A 24 33.81 9.83 -18.28
CA LEU A 24 33.07 8.72 -17.70
C LEU A 24 32.64 7.74 -18.78
N LYS A 25 32.91 6.46 -18.58
CA LYS A 25 32.48 5.39 -19.52
C LYS A 25 31.01 5.04 -19.28
N VAL A 26 30.17 5.15 -20.31
CA VAL A 26 28.76 4.77 -20.26
C VAL A 26 28.60 3.25 -20.34
N ASN A 27 27.83 2.66 -19.43
CA ASN A 27 27.57 1.22 -19.43
C ASN A 27 26.49 0.88 -20.48
N ALA A 28 26.94 0.27 -21.60
CA ALA A 28 26.07 -0.08 -22.72
C ALA A 28 24.95 -1.09 -22.35
N GLU A 29 25.22 -2.03 -21.44
CA GLU A 29 24.22 -3.03 -21.02
C GLU A 29 23.07 -2.42 -20.22
N LYS A 30 23.33 -1.31 -19.50
CA LYS A 30 22.33 -0.61 -18.67
C LYS A 30 21.68 0.57 -19.40
N THR A 31 22.23 0.97 -20.56
CA THR A 31 21.77 2.12 -21.33
C THR A 31 20.90 1.64 -22.49
N HIS A 32 19.60 1.88 -22.40
CA HIS A 32 18.67 1.47 -23.44
C HIS A 32 17.54 2.47 -23.63
N ILE A 33 17.00 2.53 -24.84
CA ILE A 33 15.83 3.32 -25.18
C ILE A 33 14.58 2.50 -24.87
N THR A 34 13.66 3.07 -24.10
CA THR A 34 12.41 2.42 -23.79
C THR A 34 11.22 3.38 -23.87
N ARG A 35 10.03 2.83 -24.12
CA ARG A 35 8.79 3.62 -24.09
C ARG A 35 8.45 3.96 -22.64
N PRO A 36 7.90 5.17 -22.37
CA PRO A 36 7.58 5.59 -20.99
C PRO A 36 6.74 4.59 -20.21
N GLY A 37 5.77 3.93 -20.84
CA GLY A 37 4.91 2.93 -20.17
C GLY A 37 5.63 1.67 -19.71
N LYS A 38 6.84 1.38 -20.22
CA LYS A 38 7.69 0.26 -19.78
C LYS A 38 8.83 0.70 -18.87
N LEU A 39 9.01 2.01 -18.71
CA LEU A 39 10.09 2.57 -17.89
C LEU A 39 9.83 2.35 -16.42
N LYS A 40 10.88 1.86 -15.73
CA LYS A 40 10.97 1.87 -14.27
C LYS A 40 12.17 2.73 -13.87
N TYR A 41 11.88 3.85 -13.20
CA TYR A 41 12.91 4.77 -12.74
C TYR A 41 12.69 5.12 -11.27
N LEU A 42 13.69 4.91 -10.43
CA LEU A 42 13.61 5.13 -8.97
C LEU A 42 12.35 4.52 -8.32
N GLY A 43 11.90 3.36 -8.81
CA GLY A 43 10.70 2.70 -8.32
C GLY A 43 9.38 3.26 -8.85
N PHE A 44 9.41 4.34 -9.65
CA PHE A 44 8.26 4.85 -10.38
C PHE A 44 8.11 4.17 -11.74
N GLY A 45 6.89 4.08 -12.19
CA GLY A 45 6.50 3.79 -13.57
C GLY A 45 5.65 4.93 -14.09
N PHE A 46 5.31 4.89 -15.38
CA PHE A 46 4.56 5.93 -16.05
C PHE A 46 3.35 5.34 -16.75
N TYR A 47 2.29 6.11 -16.86
CA TYR A 47 1.11 5.77 -17.63
C TYR A 47 0.56 7.00 -18.34
N LYS A 48 -0.09 6.77 -19.47
CA LYS A 48 -0.78 7.85 -20.18
C LYS A 48 -2.18 8.00 -19.59
N ASP A 49 -2.49 9.15 -19.06
CA ASP A 49 -3.83 9.46 -18.56
C ASP A 49 -4.83 9.48 -19.74
N PRO A 50 -5.89 8.65 -19.74
CA PRO A 50 -6.84 8.58 -20.84
C PRO A 50 -7.60 9.89 -21.08
N LYS A 51 -7.83 10.67 -20.01
CA LYS A 51 -8.59 11.94 -20.08
C LYS A 51 -7.70 13.11 -20.50
N ALA A 52 -6.60 13.32 -19.78
CA ALA A 52 -5.68 14.42 -20.05
C ALA A 52 -4.73 14.16 -21.23
N LYS A 53 -4.63 12.91 -21.72
CA LYS A 53 -3.68 12.46 -22.76
C LYS A 53 -2.20 12.71 -22.40
N GLU A 54 -1.89 13.02 -21.14
CA GLU A 54 -0.57 13.30 -20.63
C GLU A 54 0.06 12.09 -19.93
N TRP A 55 1.40 12.08 -19.86
CA TRP A 55 2.13 11.09 -19.10
C TRP A 55 2.19 11.48 -17.62
N LYS A 56 1.68 10.60 -16.77
CA LYS A 56 1.70 10.77 -15.31
C LYS A 56 2.54 9.68 -14.66
N SER A 57 3.23 10.02 -13.57
CA SER A 57 3.96 9.05 -12.77
C SER A 57 3.03 8.28 -11.84
N ARG A 58 3.39 7.03 -11.55
CA ARG A 58 2.78 6.19 -10.52
C ARG A 58 3.85 5.29 -9.91
N PRO A 59 3.67 4.76 -8.70
CA PRO A 59 4.55 3.70 -8.22
C PRO A 59 4.55 2.51 -9.19
N HIS A 60 5.73 1.98 -9.50
CA HIS A 60 5.86 0.80 -10.35
C HIS A 60 5.20 -0.42 -9.67
N GLY A 61 4.64 -1.34 -10.45
CA GLY A 61 3.93 -2.51 -9.92
C GLY A 61 4.76 -3.34 -8.93
N GLU A 62 6.06 -3.52 -9.19
CA GLU A 62 6.96 -4.21 -8.26
C GLU A 62 7.16 -3.46 -6.94
N SER A 63 7.18 -2.12 -6.96
CA SER A 63 7.28 -1.30 -5.74
C SER A 63 6.03 -1.46 -4.87
N VAL A 64 4.85 -1.48 -5.51
CA VAL A 64 3.56 -1.75 -4.83
C VAL A 64 3.53 -3.19 -4.29
N ALA A 65 3.99 -4.17 -5.07
CA ALA A 65 4.05 -5.57 -4.66
C ALA A 65 5.03 -5.76 -3.46
N LYS A 66 6.17 -5.08 -3.46
CA LYS A 66 7.11 -5.07 -2.33
C LYS A 66 6.47 -4.48 -1.07
N PHE A 67 5.77 -3.36 -1.21
CA PHE A 67 5.04 -2.73 -0.10
C PHE A 67 3.96 -3.66 0.47
N ARG A 68 3.11 -4.26 -0.39
CA ARG A 68 2.11 -5.26 0.02
C ARG A 68 2.73 -6.45 0.74
N ARG A 69 3.87 -6.96 0.27
CA ARG A 69 4.61 -8.06 0.95
C ARG A 69 5.09 -7.66 2.34
N THR A 70 5.61 -6.44 2.50
CA THR A 70 6.05 -5.93 3.81
C THR A 70 4.88 -5.81 4.77
N LEU A 71 3.75 -5.22 4.34
CA LEU A 71 2.53 -5.15 5.15
C LEU A 71 2.01 -6.56 5.51
N LYS A 72 2.06 -7.51 4.57
CA LYS A 72 1.68 -8.91 4.80
C LYS A 72 2.54 -9.57 5.86
N LYS A 73 3.85 -9.33 5.87
CA LYS A 73 4.77 -9.83 6.91
C LYS A 73 4.40 -9.27 8.29
N LEU A 74 4.22 -7.95 8.41
CA LEU A 74 3.86 -7.29 9.67
C LEU A 74 2.46 -7.69 10.18
N THR A 75 1.57 -8.11 9.30
CA THR A 75 0.23 -8.58 9.63
C THR A 75 0.11 -10.12 9.59
N ASN A 76 1.20 -10.81 9.82
CA ASN A 76 1.16 -12.27 9.96
C ASN A 76 0.46 -12.63 11.28
N ARG A 77 -0.62 -13.42 11.18
CA ARG A 77 -1.44 -13.85 12.32
C ARG A 77 -0.73 -14.84 13.25
N SER A 78 0.37 -15.44 12.79
CA SER A 78 1.17 -16.38 13.59
C SER A 78 2.28 -15.70 14.38
N GLN A 79 2.56 -14.44 14.08
CA GLN A 79 3.56 -13.65 14.79
C GLN A 79 2.97 -13.11 16.10
N SER A 80 3.53 -13.54 17.22
CA SER A 80 3.19 -12.99 18.53
C SER A 80 3.77 -11.57 18.64
N MET A 81 2.89 -10.59 18.73
CA MET A 81 3.25 -9.17 18.83
C MET A 81 2.08 -8.41 19.44
N ALA A 82 2.35 -7.49 20.36
CA ALA A 82 1.33 -6.60 20.89
C ALA A 82 0.69 -5.76 19.77
N PHE A 83 -0.62 -5.52 19.87
CA PHE A 83 -1.34 -4.78 18.82
C PHE A 83 -0.79 -3.36 18.62
N ALA A 84 -0.49 -2.65 19.72
CA ALA A 84 0.08 -1.30 19.67
C ALA A 84 1.44 -1.27 18.97
N GLU A 85 2.33 -2.21 19.29
CA GLU A 85 3.64 -2.35 18.61
C GLU A 85 3.48 -2.62 17.12
N ARG A 86 2.51 -3.48 16.76
CA ARG A 86 2.19 -3.78 15.37
C ARG A 86 1.74 -2.54 14.61
N VAL A 87 0.85 -1.75 15.21
CA VAL A 87 0.37 -0.49 14.63
C VAL A 87 1.52 0.50 14.44
N GLN A 88 2.41 0.65 15.40
CA GLN A 88 3.60 1.51 15.27
C GLN A 88 4.51 1.09 14.11
N LYS A 89 4.81 -0.22 13.98
CA LYS A 89 5.61 -0.75 12.87
C LYS A 89 4.93 -0.55 11.52
N LEU A 90 3.62 -0.77 11.45
CA LEU A 90 2.83 -0.51 10.24
C LEU A 90 2.88 0.96 9.85
N ASN A 91 2.63 1.86 10.79
CA ASN A 91 2.62 3.30 10.54
C ASN A 91 3.98 3.81 10.03
N ARG A 92 5.08 3.31 10.56
CA ARG A 92 6.43 3.65 10.09
C ARG A 92 6.61 3.27 8.61
N VAL A 93 6.22 2.05 8.25
CA VAL A 93 6.31 1.56 6.87
C VAL A 93 5.37 2.31 5.93
N ILE A 94 4.13 2.55 6.35
CA ILE A 94 3.12 3.27 5.57
C ILE A 94 3.58 4.69 5.27
N ARG A 95 3.97 5.44 6.31
CA ARG A 95 4.41 6.83 6.16
C ARG A 95 5.65 6.94 5.29
N GLY A 96 6.67 6.12 5.51
CA GLY A 96 7.91 6.14 4.73
C GLY A 96 7.65 5.87 3.24
N TRP A 97 6.85 4.85 2.94
CA TRP A 97 6.55 4.50 1.57
C TRP A 97 5.69 5.57 0.85
N ILE A 98 4.64 6.06 1.52
CA ILE A 98 3.76 7.08 0.94
C ILE A 98 4.50 8.40 0.73
N ASN A 99 5.32 8.84 1.68
CA ASN A 99 6.13 10.07 1.53
C ASN A 99 7.06 10.00 0.32
N TYR A 100 7.66 8.84 0.06
CA TYR A 100 8.53 8.64 -1.10
C TYR A 100 7.74 8.74 -2.42
N PHE A 101 6.58 8.09 -2.50
CA PHE A 101 5.77 7.99 -3.71
C PHE A 101 4.65 9.05 -3.81
N ALA A 102 4.59 10.04 -2.93
CA ALA A 102 3.47 10.98 -2.83
C ALA A 102 3.17 11.77 -4.12
N LEU A 103 4.19 12.01 -4.97
CA LEU A 103 4.02 12.65 -6.28
C LEU A 103 3.33 11.75 -7.32
N GLY A 104 3.35 10.44 -7.12
CA GLY A 104 2.78 9.49 -8.06
C GLY A 104 1.27 9.30 -7.85
N SER A 105 0.55 9.10 -8.94
CA SER A 105 -0.89 8.76 -8.89
C SER A 105 -1.08 7.34 -8.34
N MET A 106 -1.68 7.21 -7.15
CA MET A 106 -1.86 5.90 -6.50
C MET A 106 -3.14 5.78 -5.66
N LYS A 107 -4.12 6.67 -5.89
CA LYS A 107 -5.38 6.73 -5.12
C LYS A 107 -6.07 5.37 -4.99
N THR A 108 -6.33 4.70 -6.10
CA THR A 108 -6.99 3.38 -6.12
C THR A 108 -6.17 2.33 -5.38
N ALA A 109 -4.84 2.28 -5.64
CA ALA A 109 -3.96 1.32 -4.98
C ALA A 109 -3.92 1.49 -3.46
N MET A 110 -3.98 2.74 -2.95
CA MET A 110 -4.02 3.01 -1.51
C MET A 110 -5.33 2.57 -0.88
N ASN A 111 -6.45 2.80 -1.55
CA ASN A 111 -7.76 2.35 -1.07
C ASN A 111 -7.83 0.80 -0.96
N ASP A 112 -7.34 0.10 -1.99
CA ASP A 112 -7.28 -1.37 -2.00
C ASP A 112 -6.37 -1.93 -0.90
N ILE A 113 -5.21 -1.29 -0.69
CA ILE A 113 -4.27 -1.68 0.37
C ILE A 113 -4.90 -1.46 1.74
N ASP A 114 -5.59 -0.36 1.96
CA ASP A 114 -6.31 -0.09 3.22
C ASP A 114 -7.39 -1.13 3.49
N ALA A 115 -8.21 -1.47 2.50
CA ALA A 115 -9.25 -2.48 2.66
C ALA A 115 -8.65 -3.84 3.04
N HIS A 116 -7.57 -4.23 2.34
CA HIS A 116 -6.86 -5.47 2.63
C HIS A 116 -6.20 -5.46 4.02
N LEU A 117 -5.56 -4.35 4.40
CA LEU A 117 -4.91 -4.18 5.71
C LEU A 117 -5.92 -4.29 6.85
N ARG A 118 -7.07 -3.63 6.75
CA ARG A 118 -8.17 -3.72 7.74
C ARG A 118 -8.64 -5.17 7.91
N THR A 119 -8.84 -5.89 6.80
CA THR A 119 -9.24 -7.29 6.85
C THR A 119 -8.21 -8.15 7.59
N ARG A 120 -6.93 -7.96 7.31
CA ARG A 120 -5.85 -8.69 7.98
C ARG A 120 -5.76 -8.38 9.48
N LEU A 121 -5.95 -7.13 9.87
CA LEU A 121 -5.98 -6.73 11.28
C LEU A 121 -7.18 -7.32 12.02
N ARG A 122 -8.36 -7.37 11.39
CA ARG A 122 -9.53 -8.07 11.94
C ARG A 122 -9.24 -9.55 12.18
N VAL A 123 -8.54 -10.23 11.25
CA VAL A 123 -8.12 -11.64 11.42
C VAL A 123 -7.21 -11.80 12.64
N ILE A 124 -6.27 -10.87 12.85
CA ILE A 124 -5.36 -10.91 14.01
C ILE A 124 -6.15 -10.73 15.31
N ILE A 125 -7.00 -9.72 15.40
CA ILE A 125 -7.82 -9.44 16.58
C ILE A 125 -8.73 -10.64 16.86
N TRP A 126 -9.40 -11.16 15.84
CA TRP A 126 -10.27 -12.34 15.98
C TRP A 126 -9.52 -13.57 16.47
N LYS A 127 -8.30 -13.81 16.00
CA LYS A 127 -7.44 -14.89 16.47
C LYS A 127 -7.00 -14.70 17.92
N GLN A 128 -6.74 -13.45 18.34
CA GLN A 128 -6.40 -13.13 19.73
C GLN A 128 -7.55 -13.42 20.70
N TRP A 129 -8.78 -13.28 20.26
CA TRP A 129 -9.98 -13.69 21.00
C TRP A 129 -10.21 -15.21 20.86
N LYS A 130 -9.33 -15.99 21.45
CA LYS A 130 -9.21 -17.45 21.26
C LYS A 130 -10.51 -18.22 21.41
N VAL A 131 -11.32 -17.88 22.43
CA VAL A 131 -12.54 -18.59 22.81
C VAL A 131 -13.81 -17.78 22.50
N PRO A 132 -14.97 -18.44 22.26
CA PRO A 132 -16.21 -17.75 21.92
C PRO A 132 -16.64 -16.70 22.94
N SER A 133 -16.49 -16.97 24.24
CA SER A 133 -16.83 -16.01 25.29
C SER A 133 -16.03 -14.71 25.19
N LYS A 134 -14.71 -14.78 24.89
CA LYS A 134 -13.89 -13.59 24.65
C LYS A 134 -14.28 -12.88 23.36
N ARG A 135 -14.68 -13.60 22.32
CA ARG A 135 -15.18 -13.02 21.06
C ARG A 135 -16.46 -12.25 21.30
N GLN A 136 -17.44 -12.85 22.02
CA GLN A 136 -18.69 -12.20 22.41
C GLN A 136 -18.43 -10.93 23.22
N TRP A 137 -17.65 -11.04 24.29
CA TRP A 137 -17.27 -9.89 25.12
C TRP A 137 -16.58 -8.78 24.30
N GLY A 138 -15.62 -9.14 23.43
CA GLY A 138 -14.93 -8.19 22.58
C GLY A 138 -15.85 -7.47 21.60
N LEU A 139 -16.82 -8.17 20.99
CA LEU A 139 -17.82 -7.59 20.12
C LEU A 139 -18.77 -6.63 20.88
N GLN A 140 -19.25 -7.05 22.07
CA GLN A 140 -20.09 -6.21 22.92
C GLN A 140 -19.35 -4.94 23.36
N LYS A 141 -18.10 -5.05 23.79
CA LYS A 141 -17.25 -3.90 24.15
C LYS A 141 -17.06 -2.92 22.97
N LEU A 142 -17.12 -3.41 21.75
CA LEU A 142 -17.04 -2.59 20.53
C LEU A 142 -18.42 -2.09 20.05
N GLY A 143 -19.48 -2.27 20.85
CA GLY A 143 -20.81 -1.71 20.59
C GLY A 143 -21.73 -2.59 19.74
N ILE A 144 -21.49 -3.90 19.67
CA ILE A 144 -22.41 -4.86 19.05
C ILE A 144 -23.39 -5.39 20.08
N GLY A 145 -24.68 -5.43 19.74
CA GLY A 145 -25.73 -5.99 20.60
C GLY A 145 -25.47 -7.45 20.97
N GLU A 146 -25.96 -7.85 22.14
CA GLU A 146 -25.67 -9.13 22.78
C GLU A 146 -25.97 -10.35 21.89
N ASP A 147 -27.19 -10.43 21.33
CA ASP A 147 -27.60 -11.58 20.52
C ASP A 147 -26.74 -11.75 19.27
N LEU A 148 -26.48 -10.63 18.56
CA LEU A 148 -25.65 -10.67 17.37
C LEU A 148 -24.20 -11.00 17.71
N ALA A 149 -23.70 -10.49 18.84
CA ALA A 149 -22.35 -10.81 19.32
C ALA A 149 -22.22 -12.28 19.67
N ARG A 150 -23.23 -12.85 20.36
CA ARG A 150 -23.29 -14.27 20.72
C ARG A 150 -23.29 -15.15 19.48
N VAL A 151 -24.22 -14.96 18.56
CA VAL A 151 -24.30 -15.74 17.31
C VAL A 151 -22.99 -15.65 16.52
N THR A 152 -22.43 -14.45 16.38
CA THR A 152 -21.19 -14.24 15.64
C THR A 152 -19.99 -14.91 16.31
N ALA A 153 -19.90 -14.91 17.64
CA ALA A 153 -18.81 -15.50 18.41
C ALA A 153 -18.66 -17.02 18.16
N TYR A 154 -19.76 -17.71 17.94
CA TYR A 154 -19.81 -19.15 17.72
C TYR A 154 -19.69 -19.59 16.26
N CYS A 155 -19.50 -18.66 15.30
CA CYS A 155 -19.34 -18.99 13.87
C CYS A 155 -18.06 -19.77 13.50
N GLY A 156 -17.33 -20.30 14.47
CA GLY A 156 -16.19 -21.20 14.27
C GLY A 156 -14.88 -20.52 13.89
N ASN A 157 -13.98 -21.29 13.26
CA ASN A 157 -12.59 -20.89 13.03
C ASN A 157 -12.26 -20.47 11.59
N ARG A 158 -13.26 -20.22 10.76
CA ARG A 158 -13.05 -19.70 9.39
C ARG A 158 -12.71 -18.22 9.41
N TYR A 159 -11.50 -17.88 9.90
CA TYR A 159 -11.05 -16.51 10.16
C TYR A 159 -11.29 -15.54 9.01
N GLN A 160 -10.94 -15.93 7.77
CA GLN A 160 -11.08 -15.05 6.60
C GLN A 160 -12.55 -14.76 6.28
N TRP A 161 -13.43 -15.74 6.45
CA TRP A 161 -14.86 -15.59 6.20
C TRP A 161 -15.53 -14.74 7.28
N ILE A 162 -15.27 -15.02 8.56
CA ILE A 162 -15.97 -14.33 9.66
C ILE A 162 -15.63 -12.83 9.71
N VAL A 163 -14.39 -12.44 9.41
CA VAL A 163 -13.95 -11.03 9.47
C VAL A 163 -14.48 -10.17 8.33
N THR A 164 -15.12 -10.77 7.33
CA THR A 164 -15.84 -10.05 6.27
C THR A 164 -17.33 -9.88 6.59
N LYS A 165 -17.85 -10.51 7.66
CA LYS A 165 -19.24 -10.33 8.08
C LYS A 165 -19.49 -8.95 8.64
N THR A 166 -20.67 -8.41 8.33
CA THR A 166 -21.09 -7.03 8.71
C THR A 166 -20.88 -6.75 10.19
N CYS A 167 -21.19 -7.73 11.07
CA CYS A 167 -20.98 -7.60 12.50
C CYS A 167 -19.52 -7.28 12.86
N VAL A 168 -18.57 -8.06 12.37
CA VAL A 168 -17.13 -7.87 12.65
C VAL A 168 -16.60 -6.63 11.97
N VAL A 169 -17.08 -6.33 10.76
CA VAL A 169 -16.71 -5.11 10.02
C VAL A 169 -17.16 -3.85 10.77
N ARG A 170 -18.35 -3.84 11.33
CA ARG A 170 -18.88 -2.74 12.16
C ARG A 170 -18.13 -2.63 13.49
N ALA A 171 -17.92 -3.76 14.19
CA ALA A 171 -17.19 -3.78 15.46
C ALA A 171 -15.76 -3.24 15.32
N ILE A 172 -15.03 -3.65 14.26
CA ILE A 172 -13.65 -3.23 14.01
C ILE A 172 -13.64 -2.42 12.71
N SER A 173 -14.27 -1.24 12.79
CA SER A 173 -14.41 -0.30 11.67
C SER A 173 -13.11 0.45 11.39
N LYS A 174 -13.08 1.25 10.31
CA LYS A 174 -11.96 2.15 9.98
C LYS A 174 -11.68 3.12 11.14
N GLU A 175 -12.75 3.69 11.70
CA GLU A 175 -12.72 4.68 12.78
C GLU A 175 -12.12 4.07 14.05
N LYS A 176 -12.54 2.86 14.43
CA LYS A 176 -11.99 2.15 15.60
C LYS A 176 -10.51 1.82 15.43
N LEU A 177 -10.08 1.43 14.24
CA LEU A 177 -8.65 1.20 13.96
C LEU A 177 -7.86 2.50 13.96
N SER A 178 -8.43 3.60 13.49
CA SER A 178 -7.83 4.93 13.56
C SER A 178 -7.70 5.41 15.01
N GLN A 179 -8.73 5.23 15.85
CA GLN A 179 -8.67 5.50 17.30
C GLN A 179 -7.58 4.67 18.00
N ALA A 180 -7.32 3.44 17.52
CA ALA A 180 -6.20 2.62 17.98
C ALA A 180 -4.84 3.05 17.39
N GLY A 181 -4.78 4.18 16.68
CA GLY A 181 -3.57 4.80 16.15
C GLY A 181 -3.15 4.33 14.76
N LEU A 182 -3.93 3.51 14.05
CA LEU A 182 -3.59 3.08 12.69
C LEU A 182 -3.76 4.21 11.68
N VAL A 183 -2.72 4.51 10.93
CA VAL A 183 -2.75 5.45 9.81
C VAL A 183 -3.42 4.79 8.60
N SER A 184 -4.44 5.43 8.02
CA SER A 184 -5.02 5.04 6.74
C SER A 184 -4.05 5.40 5.61
N CYS A 185 -3.71 4.43 4.76
CA CYS A 185 -2.87 4.67 3.59
C CYS A 185 -3.52 5.67 2.63
N TYR A 186 -4.82 5.56 2.43
CA TYR A 186 -5.57 6.45 1.53
C TYR A 186 -5.60 7.88 2.04
N ASP A 187 -6.01 8.08 3.31
CA ASP A 187 -6.17 9.44 3.86
C ASP A 187 -4.80 10.13 3.96
N TYR A 188 -3.78 9.43 4.42
CA TYR A 188 -2.42 9.94 4.50
C TYR A 188 -1.84 10.26 3.12
N TYR A 189 -2.12 9.43 2.11
CA TYR A 189 -1.73 9.75 0.74
C TYR A 189 -2.42 11.01 0.23
N MET A 190 -3.72 11.16 0.44
CA MET A 190 -4.46 12.34 -0.03
C MET A 190 -3.92 13.62 0.59
N GLU A 191 -3.63 13.61 1.90
CA GLU A 191 -2.99 14.72 2.58
C GLU A 191 -1.63 15.07 1.97
N ARG A 192 -0.74 14.07 1.81
CA ARG A 192 0.62 14.30 1.30
C ARG A 192 0.66 14.64 -0.19
N HIS A 193 -0.25 14.11 -0.97
CA HIS A 193 -0.34 14.41 -2.39
C HIS A 193 -0.80 15.86 -2.61
N ALA A 194 -1.79 16.33 -1.86
CA ALA A 194 -2.23 17.72 -1.89
C ALA A 194 -1.11 18.70 -1.55
N LEU A 195 -0.36 18.44 -0.46
CA LEU A 195 0.77 19.29 -0.03
C LEU A 195 1.94 19.37 -1.02
N LYS A 196 2.08 18.40 -1.94
CA LYS A 196 3.16 18.38 -2.93
C LYS A 196 2.74 18.94 -4.29
N LEU A 197 1.46 19.22 -4.49
CA LEU A 197 0.91 19.84 -5.70
C LEU A 197 0.72 21.37 -5.55
N CYS A 198 0.80 21.87 -4.31
CA CYS A 198 0.91 23.31 -4.01
C CYS A 198 2.38 23.73 -3.99
#